data_9bce86362ff03912ac62f4fb95711af3
#
_entry.id   9bce86362ff03912ac62f4fb95711af3
#
_cell.length_a   1.000
_cell.length_b   1.000
_cell.length_c   1.000
_cell.angle_alpha   90.00
_cell.angle_beta   90.00
_cell.angle_gamma   90.00
#
_symmetry.space_group_name_H-M   'P 1'
#
loop_
_entity.id
_entity.type
_entity.pdbx_description
1 polymer ?
#
loop_
_entity_poly.entity_id
_entity_poly.type
_entity_poly.pdbx_seq_one_letter_code
_entity_poly.pdbx_strand_id
1 'polypeptide(L)'
;RGVTFFPVHTNHAFIVDKDLDDNKLVIHNYNGENKNITLQTDNTVCLVRGGALVDNAGMGLVKVLQEAGMFTVNDLESMKFCQNKMSTALALEQNQISSPRTAFVNGEDSIEIALDKIGGKFPVIVKTITGAEGIGVMKIESQESLKSVLQTLWKQDAEVILQEYMKITHDVRTLVLDGKIIAAVKRIKGGKDFRTNKALGSDTAPYKLSKAERELVMQAYKMSGCYFAGVDHITNKGTHYILEVNG
;
A
#
# COMPACT_ATOMS: atom_id res chain seq x y z
N ARG A 1 6.39 -31.12 -8.92
CA ARG A 1 7.15 -30.46 -9.99
C ARG A 1 7.87 -29.29 -9.36
N GLY A 2 9.20 -29.16 -9.59
CA GLY A 2 9.99 -28.08 -9.04
C GLY A 2 9.64 -26.72 -9.69
N VAL A 3 9.63 -25.66 -8.90
CA VAL A 3 9.55 -24.27 -9.37
C VAL A 3 10.94 -23.67 -9.24
N THR A 4 11.45 -23.07 -10.31
CA THR A 4 12.70 -22.32 -10.24
C THR A 4 12.38 -20.87 -9.85
N PHE A 5 13.13 -20.33 -8.90
CA PHE A 5 12.95 -19.00 -8.39
C PHE A 5 14.14 -18.11 -8.75
N PHE A 6 13.88 -16.96 -9.35
CA PHE A 6 14.88 -15.95 -9.72
C PHE A 6 14.59 -14.64 -8.98
N PRO A 7 15.29 -14.34 -7.86
CA PRO A 7 15.15 -13.04 -7.19
C PRO A 7 15.82 -11.94 -8.01
N VAL A 8 15.08 -10.93 -8.43
CA VAL A 8 15.60 -9.75 -9.14
C VAL A 8 15.60 -8.56 -8.19
N HIS A 9 16.75 -7.93 -8.01
CA HIS A 9 16.93 -6.75 -7.17
C HIS A 9 16.95 -5.49 -8.04
N THR A 10 15.98 -4.61 -7.87
CA THR A 10 15.81 -3.38 -8.67
C THR A 10 16.85 -2.30 -8.37
N ASN A 11 17.62 -2.44 -7.29
CA ASN A 11 18.72 -1.54 -6.94
C ASN A 11 20.03 -1.83 -7.67
N HIS A 12 20.09 -2.88 -8.48
CA HIS A 12 21.21 -3.18 -9.37
C HIS A 12 20.91 -2.76 -10.79
N ALA A 13 21.95 -2.32 -11.52
CA ALA A 13 21.82 -2.02 -12.94
C ALA A 13 21.50 -3.30 -13.73
N PHE A 14 20.49 -3.23 -14.57
CA PHE A 14 20.09 -4.32 -15.46
C PHE A 14 19.65 -3.76 -16.81
N ILE A 15 19.70 -4.60 -17.84
CA ILE A 15 19.12 -4.34 -19.16
C ILE A 15 18.16 -5.47 -19.46
N VAL A 16 17.02 -5.14 -20.05
CA VAL A 16 16.00 -6.13 -20.42
C VAL A 16 15.79 -6.07 -21.91
N ASP A 17 16.03 -7.20 -22.57
CA ASP A 17 15.74 -7.39 -23.98
C ASP A 17 14.55 -8.35 -24.16
N LYS A 18 13.65 -8.01 -25.05
CA LYS A 18 12.51 -8.84 -25.42
C LYS A 18 12.74 -9.42 -26.81
N ASP A 19 12.71 -10.73 -26.92
CA ASP A 19 12.59 -11.46 -28.19
C ASP A 19 11.10 -11.68 -28.49
N LEU A 20 10.57 -10.93 -29.43
CA LEU A 20 9.15 -10.94 -29.79
C LEU A 20 8.71 -12.23 -30.46
N ASP A 21 9.61 -12.91 -31.15
CA ASP A 21 9.29 -14.11 -31.93
C ASP A 21 9.24 -15.38 -31.09
N ASP A 22 9.96 -15.38 -29.95
CA ASP A 22 10.15 -16.59 -29.12
C ASP A 22 9.49 -16.51 -27.74
N ASN A 23 8.69 -15.48 -27.42
CA ASN A 23 8.14 -15.25 -26.08
C ASN A 23 9.22 -15.29 -24.98
N LYS A 24 10.41 -14.80 -25.30
CA LYS A 24 11.55 -14.75 -24.39
C LYS A 24 11.84 -13.35 -23.92
N LEU A 25 12.30 -13.26 -22.69
CA LEU A 25 12.81 -12.05 -22.09
C LEU A 25 14.15 -12.35 -21.45
N VAL A 26 15.16 -11.54 -21.78
CA VAL A 26 16.51 -11.67 -21.24
C VAL A 26 16.78 -10.53 -20.29
N ILE A 27 17.12 -10.83 -19.04
CA ILE A 27 17.62 -9.86 -18.08
C ILE A 27 19.14 -10.00 -18.06
N HIS A 28 19.82 -8.96 -18.58
CA HIS A 28 21.27 -8.87 -18.57
C HIS A 28 21.77 -8.33 -17.24
N ASN A 29 23.01 -8.65 -16.90
CA ASN A 29 23.65 -8.21 -15.66
C ASN A 29 22.81 -8.51 -14.41
N TYR A 30 22.20 -9.70 -14.40
CA TYR A 30 21.32 -10.14 -13.34
C TYR A 30 21.94 -9.95 -11.95
N ASN A 31 21.31 -9.10 -11.15
CA ASN A 31 21.76 -8.72 -9.79
C ASN A 31 23.20 -8.17 -9.72
N GLY A 32 23.74 -7.60 -10.80
CA GLY A 32 25.09 -7.09 -10.84
C GLY A 32 26.18 -8.17 -10.95
N GLU A 33 25.82 -9.43 -11.19
CA GLU A 33 26.75 -10.57 -11.26
C GLU A 33 27.36 -10.82 -12.64
N ASN A 34 27.15 -9.90 -13.59
CA ASN A 34 27.58 -10.06 -15.00
C ASN A 34 27.07 -11.38 -15.63
N LYS A 35 25.88 -11.81 -15.24
CA LYS A 35 25.17 -12.99 -15.76
C LYS A 35 23.89 -12.55 -16.46
N ASN A 36 23.42 -13.37 -17.38
CA ASN A 36 22.13 -13.20 -18.01
C ASN A 36 21.19 -14.31 -17.58
N ILE A 37 19.90 -13.97 -17.41
CA ILE A 37 18.84 -14.96 -17.28
C ILE A 37 17.85 -14.80 -18.41
N THR A 38 17.41 -15.91 -18.95
CA THR A 38 16.36 -15.96 -19.98
C THR A 38 15.10 -16.53 -19.35
N LEU A 39 14.00 -15.80 -19.48
CA LEU A 39 12.68 -16.17 -18.98
C LEU A 39 11.76 -16.44 -20.17
N GLN A 40 10.96 -17.50 -20.07
CA GLN A 40 9.85 -17.72 -20.99
C GLN A 40 8.62 -17.03 -20.42
N THR A 41 8.05 -16.08 -21.16
CA THR A 41 6.99 -15.20 -20.62
C THR A 41 5.66 -15.94 -20.39
N ASP A 42 5.40 -16.99 -21.15
CA ASP A 42 4.20 -17.82 -21.09
C ASP A 42 4.14 -18.81 -19.91
N ASN A 43 5.31 -19.13 -19.31
CA ASN A 43 5.41 -20.07 -18.18
C ASN A 43 6.07 -19.48 -16.94
N THR A 44 6.31 -18.16 -16.95
CA THR A 44 6.92 -17.45 -15.82
C THR A 44 5.92 -16.47 -15.19
N VAL A 45 5.90 -16.43 -13.87
CA VAL A 45 5.10 -15.48 -13.08
C VAL A 45 6.04 -14.55 -12.34
N CYS A 46 5.81 -13.26 -12.45
CA CYS A 46 6.53 -12.26 -11.67
C CYS A 46 5.77 -11.94 -10.38
N LEU A 47 6.42 -12.16 -9.24
CA LEU A 47 5.92 -11.72 -7.94
C LEU A 47 6.56 -10.39 -7.58
N VAL A 48 5.81 -9.30 -7.74
CA VAL A 48 6.27 -7.96 -7.36
C VAL A 48 6.12 -7.80 -5.84
N ARG A 49 7.23 -7.49 -5.15
CA ARG A 49 7.23 -7.43 -3.68
C ARG A 49 7.98 -6.22 -3.14
N GLY A 50 7.48 -5.73 -1.99
CA GLY A 50 8.16 -4.72 -1.18
C GLY A 50 8.41 -3.41 -1.90
N GLY A 51 9.63 -2.89 -1.75
CA GLY A 51 10.05 -1.61 -2.31
C GLY A 51 10.33 -1.59 -3.81
N ALA A 52 10.01 -2.67 -4.56
CA ALA A 52 10.31 -2.75 -5.99
C ALA A 52 9.66 -1.64 -6.84
N LEU A 53 8.62 -1.00 -6.34
CA LEU A 53 7.93 0.11 -7.02
C LEU A 53 8.18 1.48 -6.37
N VAL A 54 9.17 1.59 -5.50
CA VAL A 54 9.52 2.88 -4.87
C VAL A 54 10.19 3.82 -5.87
N ASP A 55 10.83 3.28 -6.90
CA ASP A 55 11.54 4.03 -7.92
C ASP A 55 11.04 3.75 -9.35
N ASN A 56 11.43 4.62 -10.27
CA ASN A 56 11.06 4.52 -11.68
C ASN A 56 11.67 3.28 -12.36
N ALA A 57 12.80 2.77 -11.88
CA ALA A 57 13.46 1.60 -12.46
C ALA A 57 12.65 0.33 -12.17
N GLY A 58 12.21 0.14 -10.93
CA GLY A 58 11.34 -0.98 -10.56
C GLY A 58 10.00 -0.94 -11.28
N MET A 59 9.37 0.24 -11.36
CA MET A 59 8.13 0.42 -12.14
C MET A 59 8.35 0.13 -13.61
N GLY A 60 9.46 0.60 -14.19
CA GLY A 60 9.83 0.33 -15.58
C GLY A 60 10.02 -1.16 -15.85
N LEU A 61 10.70 -1.87 -14.96
CA LEU A 61 10.86 -3.32 -15.08
C LEU A 61 9.50 -4.05 -15.10
N VAL A 62 8.64 -3.79 -14.11
CA VAL A 62 7.31 -4.42 -14.06
C VAL A 62 6.52 -4.15 -15.33
N LYS A 63 6.58 -2.92 -15.86
CA LYS A 63 5.94 -2.55 -17.11
C LYS A 63 6.45 -3.39 -18.30
N VAL A 64 7.77 -3.51 -18.45
CA VAL A 64 8.38 -4.31 -19.51
C VAL A 64 7.97 -5.78 -19.41
N LEU A 65 7.94 -6.35 -18.20
CA LEU A 65 7.50 -7.72 -17.98
C LEU A 65 6.05 -7.93 -18.41
N GLN A 66 5.16 -6.99 -18.07
CA GLN A 66 3.75 -7.05 -18.47
C GLN A 66 3.56 -6.91 -19.98
N GLU A 67 4.26 -5.95 -20.63
CA GLU A 67 4.22 -5.75 -22.08
C GLU A 67 4.81 -6.95 -22.84
N ALA A 68 5.68 -7.72 -22.19
CA ALA A 68 6.18 -9.00 -22.72
C ALA A 68 5.17 -10.15 -22.56
N GLY A 69 3.98 -9.90 -21.97
CA GLY A 69 2.95 -10.91 -21.76
C GLY A 69 3.14 -11.77 -20.52
N MET A 70 4.07 -11.41 -19.64
CA MET A 70 4.29 -12.14 -18.38
C MET A 70 3.19 -11.81 -17.36
N PHE A 71 2.65 -12.83 -16.71
CA PHE A 71 1.71 -12.64 -15.60
C PHE A 71 2.43 -12.07 -14.39
N THR A 72 1.99 -10.89 -13.94
CA THR A 72 2.57 -10.21 -12.77
C THR A 72 1.59 -10.20 -11.60
N VAL A 73 2.08 -10.46 -10.41
CA VAL A 73 1.32 -10.34 -9.15
C VAL A 73 1.98 -9.27 -8.28
N ASN A 74 1.44 -8.07 -8.22
CA ASN A 74 0.27 -7.55 -8.95
C ASN A 74 0.72 -6.85 -10.24
N ASP A 75 -0.28 -6.41 -11.02
CA ASP A 75 0.00 -5.53 -12.16
C ASP A 75 0.38 -4.11 -11.69
N LEU A 76 1.03 -3.37 -12.60
CA LEU A 76 1.59 -2.04 -12.30
C LEU A 76 0.51 -1.03 -11.87
N GLU A 77 -0.66 -1.05 -12.51
CA GLU A 77 -1.72 -0.08 -12.23
C GLU A 77 -2.35 -0.33 -10.86
N SER A 78 -2.65 -1.59 -10.51
CA SER A 78 -3.12 -1.96 -9.17
C SER A 78 -2.11 -1.60 -8.09
N MET A 79 -0.81 -1.80 -8.37
CA MET A 79 0.26 -1.43 -7.44
C MET A 79 0.35 0.08 -7.22
N LYS A 80 0.36 0.87 -8.30
CA LYS A 80 0.37 2.35 -8.23
C LYS A 80 -0.85 2.87 -7.47
N PHE A 81 -2.03 2.31 -7.76
CA PHE A 81 -3.26 2.66 -7.07
C PHE A 81 -3.14 2.42 -5.56
N CYS A 82 -2.68 1.25 -5.15
CA CYS A 82 -2.54 0.90 -3.73
C CYS A 82 -1.45 1.73 -3.01
N GLN A 83 -0.41 2.18 -3.71
CA GLN A 83 0.63 3.03 -3.14
C GLN A 83 0.16 4.47 -2.88
N ASN A 84 -0.83 4.95 -3.62
CA ASN A 84 -1.37 6.30 -3.48
C ASN A 84 -2.53 6.32 -2.48
N LYS A 85 -2.26 6.79 -1.26
CA LYS A 85 -3.25 6.84 -0.16
C LYS A 85 -4.46 7.74 -0.47
N MET A 86 -4.28 8.76 -1.32
CA MET A 86 -5.41 9.62 -1.74
C MET A 86 -6.31 8.88 -2.71
N SER A 87 -5.74 8.21 -3.72
CA SER A 87 -6.50 7.40 -4.68
C SER A 87 -7.30 6.31 -3.99
N THR A 88 -6.70 5.60 -3.04
CA THR A 88 -7.40 4.57 -2.26
C THR A 88 -8.49 5.15 -1.36
N ALA A 89 -8.24 6.29 -0.69
CA ALA A 89 -9.26 6.94 0.14
C ALA A 89 -10.48 7.41 -0.68
N LEU A 90 -10.24 8.03 -1.84
CA LEU A 90 -11.32 8.45 -2.75
C LEU A 90 -12.12 7.27 -3.28
N ALA A 91 -11.44 6.19 -3.68
CA ALA A 91 -12.12 5.00 -4.18
C ALA A 91 -12.96 4.30 -3.09
N LEU A 92 -12.46 4.25 -1.84
CA LEU A 92 -13.24 3.74 -0.71
C LEU A 92 -14.51 4.57 -0.50
N GLU A 93 -14.40 5.91 -0.51
CA GLU A 93 -15.54 6.82 -0.38
C GLU A 93 -16.55 6.65 -1.52
N GLN A 94 -16.10 6.64 -2.78
CA GLN A 94 -16.94 6.45 -3.97
C GLN A 94 -17.68 5.13 -3.99
N ASN A 95 -17.05 4.06 -3.50
CA ASN A 95 -17.67 2.73 -3.41
C ASN A 95 -18.45 2.51 -2.10
N GLN A 96 -18.61 3.55 -1.27
CA GLN A 96 -19.32 3.50 0.01
C GLN A 96 -18.74 2.45 0.98
N ILE A 97 -17.44 2.18 0.87
CA ILE A 97 -16.70 1.30 1.77
C ILE A 97 -16.26 2.08 2.99
N SER A 98 -16.65 1.64 4.17
CA SER A 98 -16.32 2.32 5.43
C SER A 98 -14.82 2.48 5.61
N SER A 99 -14.36 3.74 5.71
CA SER A 99 -12.98 4.12 5.98
C SER A 99 -12.95 5.37 6.87
N PRO A 100 -11.85 5.68 7.54
CA PRO A 100 -11.73 6.94 8.27
C PRO A 100 -11.89 8.12 7.31
N ARG A 101 -12.60 9.17 7.72
CA ARG A 101 -12.78 10.37 6.92
C ARG A 101 -11.43 10.96 6.57
N THR A 102 -11.24 11.24 5.30
CA THR A 102 -9.94 11.67 4.76
C THR A 102 -10.15 12.88 3.86
N ALA A 103 -9.22 13.83 3.92
CA ALA A 103 -9.19 15.01 3.06
C ALA A 103 -7.79 15.24 2.51
N PHE A 104 -7.68 15.66 1.27
CA PHE A 104 -6.46 16.19 0.70
C PHE A 104 -6.23 17.63 1.17
N VAL A 105 -4.97 17.99 1.42
CA VAL A 105 -4.60 19.34 1.83
C VAL A 105 -3.28 19.75 1.17
N ASN A 106 -3.30 20.83 0.36
CA ASN A 106 -2.11 21.27 -0.37
C ASN A 106 -1.84 22.79 -0.29
N GLY A 107 -2.43 23.47 0.69
CA GLY A 107 -2.23 24.90 0.93
C GLY A 107 -2.87 25.34 2.24
N GLU A 108 -2.42 26.46 2.79
CA GLU A 108 -2.91 26.95 4.09
C GLU A 108 -4.41 27.26 4.08
N ASP A 109 -4.93 27.77 2.97
CA ASP A 109 -6.34 28.07 2.73
C ASP A 109 -7.25 26.84 2.71
N SER A 110 -6.68 25.66 2.46
CA SER A 110 -7.41 24.38 2.45
C SER A 110 -7.48 23.70 3.83
N ILE A 111 -6.72 24.16 4.83
CA ILE A 111 -6.62 23.50 6.14
C ILE A 111 -7.96 23.43 6.85
N GLU A 112 -8.68 24.55 6.94
CA GLU A 112 -9.96 24.63 7.65
C GLU A 112 -11.02 23.72 6.98
N ILE A 113 -11.08 23.76 5.65
CA ILE A 113 -12.00 22.92 4.85
C ILE A 113 -11.68 21.44 5.05
N ALA A 114 -10.40 21.08 5.04
CA ALA A 114 -9.96 19.71 5.26
C ALA A 114 -10.25 19.23 6.68
N LEU A 115 -10.03 20.08 7.69
CA LEU A 115 -10.38 19.79 9.08
C LEU A 115 -11.88 19.55 9.24
N ASP A 116 -12.71 20.43 8.67
CA ASP A 116 -14.18 20.30 8.73
C ASP A 116 -14.64 18.98 8.09
N LYS A 117 -14.12 18.64 6.90
CA LYS A 117 -14.42 17.37 6.21
C LYS A 117 -14.13 16.15 7.09
N ILE A 118 -13.06 16.15 7.87
CA ILE A 118 -12.72 15.02 8.76
C ILE A 118 -13.38 15.11 10.14
N GLY A 119 -14.19 16.16 10.40
CA GLY A 119 -15.00 16.32 11.61
C GLY A 119 -14.46 17.30 12.64
N GLY A 120 -13.47 18.11 12.30
CA GLY A 120 -13.02 19.29 13.06
C GLY A 120 -12.46 19.02 14.45
N LYS A 121 -12.05 17.80 14.78
CA LYS A 121 -11.64 17.42 16.14
C LYS A 121 -10.20 16.90 16.17
N PHE A 122 -9.41 17.45 17.07
CA PHE A 122 -8.08 16.89 17.39
C PHE A 122 -8.18 15.74 18.40
N PRO A 123 -7.20 14.80 18.38
CA PRO A 123 -6.09 14.73 17.44
C PRO A 123 -6.52 14.33 16.02
N VAL A 124 -5.71 14.69 15.04
CA VAL A 124 -5.85 14.25 13.64
C VAL A 124 -4.63 13.47 13.19
N ILE A 125 -4.73 12.75 12.07
CA ILE A 125 -3.61 12.06 11.43
C ILE A 125 -3.22 12.82 10.17
N VAL A 126 -1.92 13.11 10.03
CA VAL A 126 -1.30 13.56 8.79
C VAL A 126 -0.56 12.37 8.19
N LYS A 127 -0.74 12.14 6.89
CA LYS A 127 -0.01 11.10 6.15
C LYS A 127 0.54 11.67 4.85
N THR A 128 1.78 11.33 4.51
CA THR A 128 2.26 11.52 3.13
C THR A 128 1.49 10.58 2.20
N ILE A 129 1.17 11.04 0.99
CA ILE A 129 0.39 10.26 0.00
C ILE A 129 1.13 8.97 -0.36
N THR A 130 2.43 9.07 -0.57
CA THR A 130 3.32 7.92 -0.79
C THR A 130 4.11 7.60 0.48
N GLY A 131 4.58 6.39 0.61
CA GLY A 131 5.36 5.90 1.74
C GLY A 131 4.81 4.59 2.31
N ALA A 132 5.68 3.86 2.99
CA ALA A 132 5.40 2.53 3.55
C ALA A 132 5.82 2.44 5.03
N GLU A 133 5.49 1.32 5.69
CA GLU A 133 5.94 0.96 7.04
C GLU A 133 5.57 1.96 8.15
N GLY A 134 4.59 2.84 7.91
CA GLY A 134 4.19 3.88 8.85
C GLY A 134 5.12 5.10 8.90
N ILE A 135 6.13 5.17 8.01
CA ILE A 135 6.92 6.38 7.80
C ILE A 135 6.02 7.42 7.15
N GLY A 136 6.13 8.69 7.58
CA GLY A 136 5.25 9.77 7.11
C GLY A 136 3.84 9.76 7.70
N VAL A 137 3.58 9.01 8.78
CA VAL A 137 2.30 9.03 9.52
C VAL A 137 2.51 9.72 10.86
N MET A 138 1.83 10.84 11.07
CA MET A 138 1.98 11.69 12.24
C MET A 138 0.63 11.92 12.91
N LYS A 139 0.59 11.85 14.24
CA LYS A 139 -0.55 12.22 15.06
C LYS A 139 -0.37 13.65 15.54
N ILE A 140 -1.31 14.52 15.26
CA ILE A 140 -1.25 15.94 15.54
C ILE A 140 -2.33 16.29 16.56
N GLU A 141 -1.93 16.98 17.61
CA GLU A 141 -2.79 17.24 18.78
C GLU A 141 -3.44 18.64 18.76
N SER A 142 -2.92 19.58 17.95
CA SER A 142 -3.46 20.96 17.87
C SER A 142 -3.33 21.55 16.47
N GLN A 143 -4.08 22.64 16.25
CA GLN A 143 -4.09 23.34 14.97
C GLN A 143 -2.76 24.03 14.68
N GLU A 144 -2.10 24.59 15.70
CA GLU A 144 -0.78 25.22 15.57
C GLU A 144 0.26 24.21 15.13
N SER A 145 0.26 23.03 15.78
CA SER A 145 1.14 21.93 15.38
C SER A 145 0.85 21.44 13.97
N LEU A 146 -0.44 21.39 13.57
CA LEU A 146 -0.84 21.01 12.23
C LEU A 146 -0.26 21.96 11.17
N LYS A 147 -0.42 23.27 11.36
CA LYS A 147 0.12 24.28 10.44
C LYS A 147 1.63 24.15 10.28
N SER A 148 2.37 24.06 11.40
CA SER A 148 3.83 23.91 11.38
C SER A 148 4.30 22.65 10.64
N VAL A 149 3.63 21.51 10.87
CA VAL A 149 3.95 20.25 10.21
C VAL A 149 3.66 20.32 8.71
N LEU A 150 2.49 20.83 8.33
CA LEU A 150 2.12 20.96 6.91
C LEU A 150 3.06 21.88 6.16
N GLN A 151 3.41 23.06 6.71
CA GLN A 151 4.37 23.98 6.11
C GLN A 151 5.75 23.31 5.91
N THR A 152 6.18 22.49 6.86
CA THR A 152 7.47 21.76 6.74
C THR A 152 7.41 20.73 5.64
N LEU A 153 6.32 19.95 5.54
CA LEU A 153 6.14 18.92 4.51
C LEU A 153 6.02 19.55 3.12
N TRP A 154 5.26 20.63 2.97
CA TRP A 154 5.10 21.32 1.69
C TRP A 154 6.43 21.94 1.18
N LYS A 155 7.29 22.43 2.07
CA LYS A 155 8.64 22.88 1.70
C LYS A 155 9.54 21.77 1.16
N GLN A 156 9.17 20.51 1.40
CA GLN A 156 9.84 19.33 0.88
C GLN A 156 9.08 18.69 -0.29
N ASP A 157 8.16 19.45 -0.91
CA ASP A 157 7.28 18.98 -2.00
C ASP A 157 6.47 17.73 -1.66
N ALA A 158 6.20 17.49 -0.38
CA ALA A 158 5.43 16.33 0.05
C ALA A 158 3.94 16.58 -0.09
N GLU A 159 3.27 15.73 -0.83
CA GLU A 159 1.80 15.68 -0.89
C GLU A 159 1.26 14.94 0.33
N VAL A 160 0.22 15.50 0.95
CA VAL A 160 -0.30 15.00 2.22
C VAL A 160 -1.82 14.91 2.27
N ILE A 161 -2.30 13.98 3.09
CA ILE A 161 -3.70 13.87 3.47
C ILE A 161 -3.87 14.08 4.97
N LEU A 162 -4.99 14.67 5.35
CA LEU A 162 -5.52 14.65 6.71
C LEU A 162 -6.52 13.53 6.84
N GLN A 163 -6.48 12.86 7.99
CA GLN A 163 -7.42 11.79 8.30
C GLN A 163 -7.89 11.92 9.75
N GLU A 164 -9.16 11.60 10.02
CA GLU A 164 -9.66 11.56 11.39
C GLU A 164 -8.89 10.52 12.21
N TYR A 165 -8.60 10.86 13.46
CA TYR A 165 -7.95 9.94 14.38
C TYR A 165 -8.97 9.00 15.00
N MET A 166 -8.73 7.71 14.87
CA MET A 166 -9.49 6.67 15.56
C MET A 166 -8.63 6.01 16.64
N LYS A 167 -9.08 6.07 17.89
CA LYS A 167 -8.36 5.39 18.97
C LYS A 167 -8.61 3.88 18.88
N ILE A 168 -7.56 3.14 18.62
CA ILE A 168 -7.58 1.68 18.47
C ILE A 168 -6.54 1.03 19.39
N THR A 169 -6.74 -0.23 19.72
CA THR A 169 -5.79 -1.09 20.45
C THR A 169 -5.03 -2.03 19.52
N HIS A 170 -5.59 -2.30 18.37
CA HIS A 170 -5.03 -3.18 17.35
C HIS A 170 -5.64 -2.87 15.99
N ASP A 171 -4.99 -3.30 14.96
CA ASP A 171 -5.56 -3.47 13.62
C ASP A 171 -5.49 -4.94 13.17
N VAL A 172 -6.11 -5.24 12.06
CA VAL A 172 -6.08 -6.56 11.45
C VAL A 172 -5.61 -6.42 10.01
N ARG A 173 -4.54 -7.14 9.65
CA ARG A 173 -4.13 -7.33 8.25
C ARG A 173 -4.71 -8.64 7.74
N THR A 174 -5.52 -8.55 6.70
CA THR A 174 -6.12 -9.70 6.02
C THR A 174 -5.46 -9.87 4.65
N LEU A 175 -4.90 -11.05 4.40
CA LEU A 175 -4.31 -11.40 3.12
C LEU A 175 -5.35 -12.06 2.22
N VAL A 176 -5.49 -11.51 1.02
CA VAL A 176 -6.40 -12.03 -0.01
C VAL A 176 -5.59 -12.36 -1.25
N LEU A 177 -5.80 -13.55 -1.80
CA LEU A 177 -5.17 -14.04 -3.02
C LEU A 177 -6.25 -14.63 -3.91
N ASP A 178 -6.31 -14.19 -5.17
CA ASP A 178 -7.27 -14.70 -6.17
C ASP A 178 -8.72 -14.78 -5.62
N GLY A 179 -9.16 -13.68 -5.00
CA GLY A 179 -10.51 -13.58 -4.43
C GLY A 179 -10.76 -14.43 -3.18
N LYS A 180 -9.72 -15.05 -2.59
CA LYS A 180 -9.85 -15.90 -1.39
C LYS A 180 -9.05 -15.32 -0.24
N ILE A 181 -9.69 -15.19 0.92
CA ILE A 181 -8.99 -14.84 2.16
C ILE A 181 -8.14 -16.04 2.59
N ILE A 182 -6.83 -15.86 2.58
CA ILE A 182 -5.86 -16.91 2.91
C ILE A 182 -5.33 -16.82 4.35
N ALA A 183 -5.30 -15.61 4.93
CA ALA A 183 -4.88 -15.40 6.32
C ALA A 183 -5.43 -14.09 6.88
N ALA A 184 -5.55 -14.01 8.20
CA ALA A 184 -5.78 -12.76 8.91
C ALA A 184 -4.93 -12.73 10.18
N VAL A 185 -4.27 -11.60 10.42
CA VAL A 185 -3.36 -11.41 11.53
C VAL A 185 -3.73 -10.12 12.26
N LYS A 186 -3.94 -10.24 13.55
CA LYS A 186 -4.11 -9.11 14.46
C LYS A 186 -2.73 -8.56 14.80
N ARG A 187 -2.53 -7.24 14.64
CA ARG A 187 -1.33 -6.52 15.07
C ARG A 187 -1.68 -5.68 16.29
N ILE A 188 -1.10 -6.02 17.41
CA ILE A 188 -1.39 -5.38 18.69
C ILE A 188 -0.42 -4.22 18.88
N LYS A 189 -0.95 -3.06 19.23
CA LYS A 189 -0.17 -1.86 19.47
C LYS A 189 0.92 -2.11 20.51
N GLY A 190 2.17 -1.87 20.15
CA GLY A 190 3.32 -1.97 21.04
C GLY A 190 3.62 -0.64 21.74
N GLY A 191 3.78 -0.66 23.06
CA GLY A 191 4.25 0.48 23.86
C GLY A 191 3.43 1.76 23.72
N LYS A 192 4.13 2.91 23.60
CA LYS A 192 3.52 4.26 23.56
C LYS A 192 3.19 4.73 22.13
N ASP A 193 3.64 4.04 21.10
CA ASP A 193 3.35 4.43 19.70
C ASP A 193 1.87 4.22 19.41
N PHE A 194 1.27 5.14 18.66
CA PHE A 194 -0.12 5.04 18.24
C PHE A 194 -0.31 4.10 17.02
N ARG A 195 0.77 3.78 16.31
CA ARG A 195 0.80 2.90 15.13
C ARG A 195 0.88 1.44 15.55
N THR A 196 0.44 0.54 14.66
CA THR A 196 0.38 -0.92 14.86
C THR A 196 1.33 -1.70 13.96
N ASN A 197 2.28 -1.02 13.29
CA ASN A 197 3.18 -1.64 12.33
C ASN A 197 4.20 -2.58 13.02
N LYS A 198 4.42 -3.77 12.44
CA LYS A 198 5.37 -4.77 12.96
C LYS A 198 6.81 -4.22 13.04
N ALA A 199 7.22 -3.39 12.08
CA ALA A 199 8.52 -2.71 12.10
C ALA A 199 8.75 -1.86 13.36
N LEU A 200 7.68 -1.48 14.08
CA LEU A 200 7.70 -0.70 15.32
C LEU A 200 7.51 -1.56 16.58
N GLY A 201 7.70 -2.90 16.47
CA GLY A 201 7.67 -3.81 17.61
C GLY A 201 6.28 -4.28 18.05
N SER A 202 5.29 -4.24 17.15
CA SER A 202 3.94 -4.75 17.45
C SER A 202 3.92 -6.28 17.55
N ASP A 203 3.25 -6.81 18.58
CA ASP A 203 2.93 -8.23 18.68
C ASP A 203 1.89 -8.64 17.66
N THR A 204 1.98 -9.88 17.17
CA THR A 204 1.05 -10.40 16.17
C THR A 204 0.40 -11.70 16.66
N ALA A 205 -0.88 -11.88 16.33
CA ALA A 205 -1.62 -13.11 16.62
C ALA A 205 -2.56 -13.46 15.46
N PRO A 206 -2.84 -14.76 15.22
CA PRO A 206 -3.88 -15.17 14.28
C PRO A 206 -5.23 -14.53 14.64
N TYR A 207 -6.01 -14.16 13.62
CA TYR A 207 -7.30 -13.51 13.81
C TYR A 207 -8.42 -14.21 13.03
N LYS A 208 -9.56 -14.41 13.69
CA LYS A 208 -10.76 -14.97 13.04
C LYS A 208 -11.72 -13.84 12.70
N LEU A 209 -11.85 -13.57 11.41
CA LEU A 209 -12.76 -12.53 10.91
C LEU A 209 -14.22 -12.89 11.15
N SER A 210 -15.02 -11.92 11.58
CA SER A 210 -16.48 -11.96 11.53
C SER A 210 -17.01 -11.94 10.08
N LYS A 211 -18.28 -12.18 9.88
CA LYS A 211 -18.90 -12.08 8.55
C LYS A 211 -18.81 -10.67 7.99
N ALA A 212 -19.11 -9.65 8.81
CA ALA A 212 -19.06 -8.24 8.39
C ALA A 212 -17.63 -7.79 8.00
N GLU A 213 -16.60 -8.22 8.76
CA GLU A 213 -15.22 -7.94 8.40
C GLU A 213 -14.80 -8.58 7.07
N ARG A 214 -15.24 -9.85 6.84
CA ARG A 214 -14.97 -10.54 5.57
C ARG A 214 -15.60 -9.80 4.38
N GLU A 215 -16.84 -9.37 4.52
CA GLU A 215 -17.56 -8.64 3.48
C GLU A 215 -16.86 -7.31 3.18
N LEU A 216 -16.51 -6.54 4.20
CA LEU A 216 -15.81 -5.26 4.07
C LEU A 216 -14.44 -5.42 3.40
N VAL A 217 -13.63 -6.38 3.86
CA VAL A 217 -12.32 -6.70 3.29
C VAL A 217 -12.43 -7.10 1.82
N MET A 218 -13.41 -7.92 1.48
CA MET A 218 -13.61 -8.37 0.10
C MET A 218 -14.09 -7.25 -0.83
N GLN A 219 -14.85 -6.28 -0.33
CA GLN A 219 -15.20 -5.08 -1.10
C GLN A 219 -13.96 -4.24 -1.41
N ALA A 220 -13.12 -3.95 -0.40
CA ALA A 220 -11.88 -3.20 -0.58
C ALA A 220 -10.87 -3.94 -1.48
N TYR A 221 -10.76 -5.26 -1.35
CA TYR A 221 -9.95 -6.09 -2.22
C TYR A 221 -10.38 -5.97 -3.69
N LYS A 222 -11.67 -6.16 -3.97
CA LYS A 222 -12.20 -6.05 -5.35
C LYS A 222 -11.99 -4.68 -5.96
N MET A 223 -12.18 -3.63 -5.17
CA MET A 223 -11.95 -2.25 -5.58
C MET A 223 -10.48 -2.00 -5.98
N SER A 224 -9.53 -2.68 -5.34
CA SER A 224 -8.10 -2.45 -5.58
C SER A 224 -7.60 -3.01 -6.91
N GLY A 225 -8.31 -3.94 -7.53
CA GLY A 225 -7.89 -4.64 -8.74
C GLY A 225 -6.72 -5.62 -8.54
N CYS A 226 -6.20 -5.75 -7.32
CA CYS A 226 -5.06 -6.60 -7.03
C CYS A 226 -5.39 -8.09 -7.15
N TYR A 227 -4.44 -8.86 -7.65
CA TYR A 227 -4.50 -10.32 -7.57
C TYR A 227 -4.16 -10.83 -6.17
N PHE A 228 -3.17 -10.19 -5.52
CA PHE A 228 -2.80 -10.40 -4.12
C PHE A 228 -2.83 -9.07 -3.37
N ALA A 229 -3.50 -9.02 -2.23
CA ALA A 229 -3.54 -7.82 -1.40
C ALA A 229 -3.49 -8.11 0.10
N GLY A 230 -2.86 -7.19 0.82
CA GLY A 230 -2.96 -7.08 2.27
C GLY A 230 -3.91 -5.94 2.64
N VAL A 231 -5.12 -6.26 3.09
CA VAL A 231 -6.12 -5.28 3.50
C VAL A 231 -6.02 -5.04 5.00
N ASP A 232 -5.73 -3.80 5.38
CA ASP A 232 -5.65 -3.37 6.78
C ASP A 232 -6.97 -2.75 7.21
N HIS A 233 -7.55 -3.26 8.28
CA HIS A 233 -8.81 -2.77 8.81
C HIS A 233 -8.80 -2.70 10.34
N ILE A 234 -9.71 -1.91 10.89
CA ILE A 234 -9.89 -1.71 12.32
C ILE A 234 -11.36 -1.81 12.70
N THR A 235 -11.60 -2.03 13.98
CA THR A 235 -12.93 -1.87 14.58
C THR A 235 -12.89 -0.72 15.58
N ASN A 236 -13.78 0.25 15.41
CA ASN A 236 -13.97 1.35 16.35
C ASN A 236 -15.45 1.47 16.70
N LYS A 237 -15.78 1.41 17.98
CA LYS A 237 -17.17 1.50 18.51
C LYS A 237 -18.15 0.54 17.79
N GLY A 238 -17.69 -0.66 17.46
CA GLY A 238 -18.51 -1.69 16.80
C GLY A 238 -18.63 -1.56 15.28
N THR A 239 -18.07 -0.52 14.68
CA THR A 239 -18.02 -0.33 13.22
C THR A 239 -16.64 -0.70 12.68
N HIS A 240 -16.60 -1.38 11.54
CA HIS A 240 -15.37 -1.76 10.86
C HIS A 240 -14.99 -0.72 9.80
N TYR A 241 -13.68 -0.42 9.68
CA TYR A 241 -13.16 0.59 8.75
C TYR A 241 -11.91 0.05 8.05
N ILE A 242 -11.82 0.24 6.74
CA ILE A 242 -10.59 -0.03 5.98
C ILE A 242 -9.62 1.13 6.20
N LEU A 243 -8.38 0.82 6.57
CA LEU A 243 -7.29 1.80 6.70
C LEU A 243 -6.50 1.96 5.40
N GLU A 244 -6.16 0.84 4.78
CA GLU A 244 -5.39 0.80 3.53
C GLU A 244 -5.50 -0.56 2.85
N VAL A 245 -5.19 -0.58 1.56
CA VAL A 245 -4.98 -1.79 0.77
C VAL A 245 -3.56 -1.78 0.24
N ASN A 246 -2.82 -2.84 0.51
CA ASN A 246 -1.42 -3.02 0.09
C ASN A 246 -1.37 -4.11 -0.99
N GLY A 247 -0.89 -3.75 -2.16
CA GLY A 247 -0.72 -4.66 -3.31
C GLY A 247 0.60 -5.44 -3.31
#